data_e0fb14860f078266eb5376cc8fea2da0
#
_entry.id   e0fb14860f078266eb5376cc8fea2da0
#
_cell.length_a   1.000
_cell.length_b   1.000
_cell.length_c   1.000
_cell.angle_alpha   90.00
_cell.angle_beta   90.00
_cell.angle_gamma   90.00
#
_symmetry.space_group_name_H-M   'P 1'
#
loop_
_entity.id
_entity.type
_entity.pdbx_description
1 polymer ?
#
loop_
_entity_poly.entity_id
_entity_poly.type
_entity_poly.pdbx_seq_one_letter_code
_entity_poly.pdbx_strand_id
1 'polypeptide(L)'
;KGANRVFTIKLTASFLLTGTTTGELYEPVGTDTHPLTLPIDGQGWQISIDLQNSSQLIEGKYSGIVGYTKSGISNLRVATIPGNSTTTGYSIESSGAIYAGVLAGKADGDILNCSVELVKTTVVNTNSSATNAMYIGGLAGYCNGNILNSAVFEGSSPLSASTVSFSKASAGSGIGGLAGGVASGKTVSNCYVRLSQLSNQSGDTPAAGWLAGSKSGVSFNACHYMAGNTAAGCPPDDSATGITPFTDFTGLCTLLNTEVEKHTEWALWKETTNSGGTVEQVTLDLYR
;
A
#
# COMPACT_ATOMS: atom_id res chain seq x y z
N LYS A 1 39.91 1.91 10.77
CA LYS A 1 38.60 2.46 10.35
C LYS A 1 37.69 1.26 10.26
N GLY A 2 36.79 1.04 11.26
CA GLY A 2 35.81 -0.03 11.23
C GLY A 2 34.84 0.18 10.07
N ALA A 3 34.68 -0.82 9.22
CA ALA A 3 33.64 -0.82 8.19
C ALA A 3 32.29 -0.67 8.91
N ASN A 4 31.49 0.34 8.56
CA ASN A 4 30.12 0.43 9.00
C ASN A 4 29.37 -0.81 8.48
N ARG A 5 29.10 -1.75 9.38
CA ARG A 5 28.30 -2.93 9.03
C ARG A 5 26.85 -2.47 8.95
N VAL A 6 26.27 -2.54 7.76
CA VAL A 6 24.83 -2.36 7.56
C VAL A 6 24.16 -3.69 7.82
N PHE A 7 23.31 -3.75 8.81
CA PHE A 7 22.46 -4.92 9.08
C PHE A 7 21.13 -4.74 8.34
N THR A 8 20.60 -5.84 7.83
CA THR A 8 19.31 -5.90 7.14
C THR A 8 18.48 -7.04 7.73
N ILE A 9 17.21 -6.79 7.96
CA ILE A 9 16.24 -7.83 8.30
C ILE A 9 15.87 -8.55 7.01
N LYS A 10 16.14 -9.85 6.94
CA LYS A 10 15.81 -10.69 5.80
C LYS A 10 14.76 -11.71 6.16
N LEU A 11 13.69 -11.79 5.35
CA LEU A 11 12.76 -12.90 5.48
C LEU A 11 13.38 -14.16 4.90
N THR A 12 13.07 -15.29 5.52
CA THR A 12 13.58 -16.62 5.11
C THR A 12 12.47 -17.57 4.71
N ALA A 13 11.21 -17.16 4.88
CA ALA A 13 10.02 -17.90 4.50
C ALA A 13 8.80 -16.98 4.42
N SER A 14 7.77 -17.41 3.71
CA SER A 14 6.44 -16.83 3.81
C SER A 14 5.77 -17.23 5.11
N PHE A 15 4.97 -16.36 5.70
CA PHE A 15 4.22 -16.64 6.91
C PHE A 15 2.89 -15.93 6.96
N LEU A 16 2.01 -16.37 7.86
CA LEU A 16 0.70 -15.82 8.11
C LEU A 16 0.70 -15.07 9.45
N LEU A 17 0.31 -13.80 9.40
CA LEU A 17 -0.02 -13.02 10.59
C LEU A 17 -1.49 -13.22 10.93
N THR A 18 -1.75 -13.84 12.07
CA THR A 18 -3.09 -14.00 12.63
C THR A 18 -3.15 -13.32 13.98
N GLY A 19 -4.28 -12.71 14.31
CA GLY A 19 -4.58 -12.33 15.70
C GLY A 19 -4.62 -13.59 16.57
N THR A 20 -4.08 -13.53 17.79
CA THR A 20 -3.99 -14.68 18.69
C THR A 20 -5.30 -15.02 19.40
N THR A 21 -6.21 -14.07 19.48
CA THR A 21 -7.55 -14.20 20.11
C THR A 21 -8.56 -13.25 19.45
N THR A 22 -9.84 -13.52 19.66
CA THR A 22 -10.92 -12.64 19.21
C THR A 22 -10.71 -11.24 19.76
N GLY A 23 -10.31 -10.28 18.90
CA GLY A 23 -10.15 -8.87 19.26
C GLY A 23 -8.72 -8.35 19.37
N GLU A 24 -7.69 -9.20 19.25
CA GLU A 24 -6.29 -8.73 19.27
C GLU A 24 -5.66 -8.80 17.89
N LEU A 25 -5.20 -7.64 17.39
CA LEU A 25 -4.30 -7.55 16.25
C LEU A 25 -2.85 -7.75 16.69
N TYR A 26 -2.01 -8.14 15.72
CA TYR A 26 -0.57 -7.94 15.87
C TYR A 26 -0.27 -6.43 15.99
N GLU A 27 0.66 -6.08 16.86
CA GLU A 27 1.16 -4.70 16.90
C GLU A 27 2.10 -4.44 15.71
N PRO A 28 1.89 -3.35 14.96
CA PRO A 28 2.82 -2.94 13.92
C PRO A 28 4.23 -2.70 14.47
N VAL A 29 5.24 -3.17 13.75
CA VAL A 29 6.63 -2.98 14.18
C VAL A 29 7.06 -1.53 13.97
N GLY A 30 7.49 -0.88 15.05
CA GLY A 30 7.99 0.49 15.02
C GLY A 30 6.92 1.56 15.31
N THR A 31 7.29 2.50 16.16
CA THR A 31 6.49 3.64 16.63
C THR A 31 7.29 4.94 16.48
N ASP A 32 6.72 6.10 16.86
CA ASP A 32 7.45 7.38 16.88
C ASP A 32 8.65 7.34 17.82
N THR A 33 8.51 6.71 18.97
CA THR A 33 9.56 6.64 19.98
C THR A 33 10.58 5.56 19.69
N HIS A 34 10.18 4.52 19.02
CA HIS A 34 10.99 3.36 18.66
C HIS A 34 10.78 2.98 17.17
N PRO A 35 11.17 3.85 16.24
CA PRO A 35 11.03 3.54 14.82
C PRO A 35 11.96 2.38 14.44
N LEU A 36 11.52 1.58 13.48
CA LEU A 36 12.38 0.56 12.88
C LEU A 36 13.51 1.26 12.10
N THR A 37 14.76 1.00 12.45
CA THR A 37 15.93 1.63 11.83
C THR A 37 16.69 0.71 10.88
N LEU A 38 16.37 -0.58 10.88
CA LEU A 38 16.98 -1.56 9.97
C LEU A 38 16.15 -1.68 8.70
N PRO A 39 16.77 -1.74 7.53
CA PRO A 39 16.05 -2.03 6.30
C PRO A 39 15.50 -3.46 6.31
N ILE A 40 14.38 -3.63 5.65
CA ILE A 40 13.74 -4.94 5.44
C ILE A 40 13.97 -5.35 3.98
N ASP A 41 14.46 -6.57 3.78
CA ASP A 41 14.50 -7.25 2.51
C ASP A 41 13.64 -8.52 2.59
N GLY A 42 12.50 -8.49 1.91
CA GLY A 42 11.55 -9.59 1.91
C GLY A 42 12.03 -10.83 1.16
N GLN A 43 13.10 -10.74 0.37
CA GLN A 43 13.68 -11.86 -0.42
C GLN A 43 12.63 -12.53 -1.34
N GLY A 44 11.57 -11.80 -1.74
CA GLY A 44 10.46 -12.34 -2.51
C GLY A 44 9.42 -13.14 -1.71
N TRP A 45 9.63 -13.34 -0.42
CA TRP A 45 8.64 -14.01 0.43
C TRP A 45 7.39 -13.17 0.63
N GLN A 46 6.30 -13.84 1.00
CA GLN A 46 5.01 -13.22 1.24
C GLN A 46 4.65 -13.25 2.73
N ILE A 47 4.17 -12.11 3.22
CA ILE A 47 3.46 -12.03 4.49
C ILE A 47 1.97 -11.97 4.18
N SER A 48 1.21 -12.94 4.66
CA SER A 48 -0.24 -12.93 4.57
C SER A 48 -0.84 -12.41 5.87
N ILE A 49 -1.82 -11.53 5.79
CA ILE A 49 -2.49 -10.94 6.95
C ILE A 49 -3.92 -11.44 6.99
N ASP A 50 -4.27 -12.15 8.05
CA ASP A 50 -5.64 -12.59 8.28
C ASP A 50 -6.43 -11.49 9.01
N LEU A 51 -7.34 -10.84 8.28
CA LEU A 51 -8.22 -9.79 8.80
C LEU A 51 -9.59 -10.33 9.22
N GLN A 52 -9.74 -11.65 9.44
CA GLN A 52 -11.03 -12.30 9.67
C GLN A 52 -11.81 -11.79 10.89
N ASN A 53 -11.13 -11.22 11.84
CA ASN A 53 -11.73 -10.75 13.09
C ASN A 53 -11.73 -9.21 13.20
N SER A 54 -12.10 -8.55 12.17
CA SER A 54 -11.86 -7.16 11.82
C SER A 54 -12.65 -6.09 12.59
N SER A 55 -13.10 -6.34 13.79
CA SER A 55 -13.38 -5.27 14.73
C SER A 55 -12.14 -4.88 15.53
N GLN A 56 -10.98 -5.18 14.99
CA GLN A 56 -9.73 -5.02 15.72
C GLN A 56 -9.29 -3.57 15.71
N LEU A 57 -9.22 -3.03 16.90
CA LEU A 57 -8.76 -1.70 17.19
C LEU A 57 -7.22 -1.71 17.22
N ILE A 58 -6.59 -0.96 16.33
CA ILE A 58 -5.17 -0.63 16.47
C ILE A 58 -5.09 0.60 17.36
N GLU A 59 -4.61 0.42 18.59
CA GLU A 59 -4.28 1.54 19.45
C GLU A 59 -3.03 2.25 18.89
N GLY A 60 -3.21 3.51 18.54
CA GLY A 60 -2.09 4.30 18.02
C GLY A 60 -2.38 4.88 16.64
N LYS A 61 -1.36 5.50 16.05
CA LYS A 61 -1.50 6.23 14.80
C LYS A 61 -0.95 5.53 13.56
N TYR A 62 -0.42 4.34 13.71
CA TYR A 62 0.18 3.57 12.63
C TYR A 62 -0.49 2.22 12.46
N SER A 63 -0.80 1.84 11.23
CA SER A 63 -1.17 0.47 10.88
C SER A 63 -0.24 -0.10 9.81
N GLY A 64 -0.33 -1.40 9.56
CA GLY A 64 0.49 -2.13 8.61
C GLY A 64 1.40 -3.13 9.31
N ILE A 65 2.15 -3.91 8.55
CA ILE A 65 3.17 -4.82 9.12
C ILE A 65 4.22 -4.00 9.87
N VAL A 66 4.62 -2.89 9.26
CA VAL A 66 5.53 -1.91 9.85
C VAL A 66 4.73 -0.66 10.20
N GLY A 67 4.72 -0.27 11.47
CA GLY A 67 4.06 0.95 11.90
C GLY A 67 4.83 2.18 11.40
N TYR A 68 6.09 2.31 11.84
CA TYR A 68 6.97 3.37 11.38
C TYR A 68 8.39 2.87 11.15
N THR A 69 8.94 3.13 9.97
CA THR A 69 10.34 2.83 9.65
C THR A 69 11.10 4.08 9.17
N LYS A 70 12.35 4.19 9.58
CA LYS A 70 13.33 5.17 9.04
C LYS A 70 14.16 4.62 7.89
N SER A 71 14.01 3.32 7.60
CA SER A 71 14.77 2.61 6.58
C SER A 71 13.87 2.12 5.45
N GLY A 72 14.48 1.64 4.36
CA GLY A 72 13.76 1.12 3.21
C GLY A 72 13.15 -0.26 3.45
N ILE A 73 12.15 -0.58 2.65
CA ILE A 73 11.52 -1.90 2.55
C ILE A 73 11.63 -2.35 1.10
N SER A 74 12.13 -3.56 0.88
CA SER A 74 12.32 -4.08 -0.47
C SER A 74 11.93 -5.54 -0.63
N ASN A 75 11.61 -5.94 -1.86
CA ASN A 75 11.38 -7.32 -2.30
C ASN A 75 10.36 -8.07 -1.44
N LEU A 76 9.29 -7.40 -1.02
CA LEU A 76 8.29 -7.96 -0.11
C LEU A 76 6.90 -7.99 -0.76
N ARG A 77 6.25 -9.14 -0.64
CA ARG A 77 4.84 -9.29 -0.99
C ARG A 77 4.01 -9.30 0.28
N VAL A 78 2.88 -8.64 0.23
CA VAL A 78 1.88 -8.69 1.30
C VAL A 78 0.54 -9.06 0.68
N ALA A 79 -0.19 -9.97 1.30
CA ALA A 79 -1.55 -10.30 0.90
C ALA A 79 -2.48 -10.22 2.11
N THR A 80 -3.63 -9.57 1.94
CA THR A 80 -4.69 -9.65 2.94
C THR A 80 -5.58 -10.85 2.61
N ILE A 81 -5.91 -11.66 3.61
CA ILE A 81 -6.80 -12.81 3.45
C ILE A 81 -8.21 -12.38 3.84
N PRO A 82 -9.22 -12.66 2.99
CA PRO A 82 -10.60 -12.31 3.32
C PRO A 82 -11.08 -13.13 4.51
N GLY A 83 -11.69 -12.44 5.45
CA GLY A 83 -12.44 -13.10 6.49
C GLY A 83 -13.80 -13.60 6.01
N ASN A 84 -14.44 -14.40 6.83
CA ASN A 84 -15.84 -14.80 6.63
C ASN A 84 -16.82 -13.62 6.86
N SER A 85 -16.32 -12.46 7.24
CA SER A 85 -17.10 -11.25 7.52
C SER A 85 -17.32 -10.42 6.27
N THR A 86 -18.47 -9.77 6.18
CA THR A 86 -18.81 -8.83 5.11
C THR A 86 -18.00 -7.53 5.17
N THR A 87 -17.31 -7.26 6.28
CA THR A 87 -16.46 -6.10 6.47
C THR A 87 -15.12 -6.54 7.05
N THR A 88 -14.07 -6.42 6.26
CA THR A 88 -12.70 -6.64 6.70
C THR A 88 -11.97 -5.31 6.66
N GLY A 89 -11.18 -4.98 7.68
CA GLY A 89 -10.46 -3.72 7.68
C GLY A 89 -9.71 -3.43 8.96
N TYR A 90 -8.97 -2.35 8.92
CA TYR A 90 -8.30 -1.80 10.09
C TYR A 90 -9.22 -0.77 10.75
N SER A 91 -9.53 -0.95 12.02
CA SER A 91 -10.09 0.09 12.87
C SER A 91 -8.96 0.74 13.65
N ILE A 92 -8.82 2.04 13.53
CA ILE A 92 -7.77 2.79 14.21
C ILE A 92 -8.41 3.82 15.12
N GLU A 93 -7.99 3.87 16.36
CA GLU A 93 -8.39 4.92 17.31
C GLU A 93 -7.19 5.79 17.64
N SER A 94 -7.22 7.03 17.18
CA SER A 94 -6.14 7.98 17.47
C SER A 94 -6.68 9.39 17.60
N SER A 95 -6.17 10.11 18.59
CA SER A 95 -6.37 11.57 18.72
C SER A 95 -5.36 12.36 17.89
N GLY A 96 -4.36 11.72 17.31
CA GLY A 96 -3.33 12.32 16.44
C GLY A 96 -3.53 12.00 14.96
N ALA A 97 -2.59 12.41 14.12
CA ALA A 97 -2.58 12.03 12.72
C ALA A 97 -2.49 10.50 12.58
N ILE A 98 -3.23 9.96 11.62
CA ILE A 98 -3.26 8.53 11.33
C ILE A 98 -2.52 8.24 10.04
N TYR A 99 -1.70 7.20 10.06
CA TYR A 99 -0.96 6.69 8.92
C TYR A 99 -1.28 5.21 8.75
N ALA A 100 -2.07 4.88 7.74
CA ALA A 100 -2.53 3.53 7.52
C ALA A 100 -2.15 3.02 6.14
N GLY A 101 -1.32 1.99 6.12
CA GLY A 101 -0.98 1.20 4.94
C GLY A 101 -0.96 -0.28 5.31
N VAL A 102 -1.04 -1.16 4.33
CA VAL A 102 -0.97 -2.60 4.60
C VAL A 102 0.47 -3.05 4.82
N LEU A 103 1.41 -2.49 4.07
CA LEU A 103 2.83 -2.72 4.26
C LEU A 103 3.39 -1.87 5.39
N ALA A 104 3.18 -0.55 5.34
CA ALA A 104 3.71 0.38 6.33
C ALA A 104 2.73 1.51 6.65
N GLY A 105 2.59 1.88 7.92
CA GLY A 105 1.91 3.10 8.31
C GLY A 105 2.67 4.31 7.79
N LYS A 106 3.96 4.42 8.14
CA LYS A 106 4.87 5.47 7.67
C LYS A 106 6.23 4.91 7.32
N ALA A 107 6.78 5.32 6.17
CA ALA A 107 8.12 4.97 5.74
C ALA A 107 8.94 6.23 5.43
N ASP A 108 10.10 6.40 6.05
CA ASP A 108 11.05 7.46 5.72
C ASP A 108 12.06 7.02 4.64
N GLY A 109 12.29 5.71 4.51
CA GLY A 109 13.10 5.13 3.43
C GLY A 109 12.28 4.74 2.20
N ASP A 110 12.97 4.34 1.16
CA ASP A 110 12.35 3.93 -0.10
C ASP A 110 11.58 2.60 0.04
N ILE A 111 10.51 2.47 -0.73
CA ILE A 111 9.76 1.22 -0.93
C ILE A 111 10.07 0.74 -2.34
N LEU A 112 10.71 -0.42 -2.46
CA LEU A 112 11.22 -0.94 -3.74
C LEU A 112 10.79 -2.38 -3.97
N ASN A 113 10.32 -2.71 -5.18
CA ASN A 113 9.92 -4.07 -5.55
C ASN A 113 8.91 -4.68 -4.55
N CYS A 114 7.95 -3.89 -4.08
CA CYS A 114 6.95 -4.35 -3.12
C CYS A 114 5.57 -4.46 -3.76
N SER A 115 4.80 -5.44 -3.34
CA SER A 115 3.41 -5.55 -3.79
C SER A 115 2.47 -5.86 -2.65
N VAL A 116 1.26 -5.28 -2.74
CA VAL A 116 0.17 -5.57 -1.82
C VAL A 116 -1.02 -6.07 -2.61
N GLU A 117 -1.45 -7.28 -2.30
CA GLU A 117 -2.70 -7.87 -2.76
C GLU A 117 -3.78 -7.61 -1.72
N LEU A 118 -4.77 -6.81 -2.10
CA LEU A 118 -5.90 -6.46 -1.24
C LEU A 118 -7.09 -7.36 -1.52
N VAL A 119 -7.66 -7.89 -0.47
CA VAL A 119 -8.98 -8.51 -0.53
C VAL A 119 -9.88 -7.78 0.44
N LYS A 120 -10.82 -7.01 -0.07
CA LYS A 120 -11.87 -6.30 0.68
C LYS A 120 -11.36 -5.60 1.96
N THR A 121 -10.43 -4.68 1.82
CA THR A 121 -9.83 -3.99 2.97
C THR A 121 -10.42 -2.60 3.15
N THR A 122 -10.96 -2.32 4.33
CA THR A 122 -11.45 -1.01 4.74
C THR A 122 -10.63 -0.49 5.90
N VAL A 123 -10.26 0.77 5.87
CA VAL A 123 -9.60 1.46 7.00
C VAL A 123 -10.57 2.48 7.59
N VAL A 124 -10.86 2.35 8.86
CA VAL A 124 -11.82 3.17 9.57
C VAL A 124 -11.15 3.86 10.77
N ASN A 125 -11.27 5.18 10.87
CA ASN A 125 -10.99 5.87 12.11
C ASN A 125 -12.25 5.85 12.99
N THR A 126 -12.18 5.23 14.16
CA THR A 126 -13.28 5.15 15.11
C THR A 126 -13.36 6.36 16.05
N ASN A 127 -12.32 7.18 16.11
CA ASN A 127 -12.33 8.38 16.96
C ASN A 127 -13.23 9.47 16.35
N SER A 128 -14.41 9.65 16.93
CA SER A 128 -15.43 10.59 16.46
C SER A 128 -15.03 12.06 16.61
N SER A 129 -14.02 12.37 17.39
CA SER A 129 -13.54 13.72 17.69
C SER A 129 -12.26 14.09 16.95
N ALA A 130 -11.70 13.17 16.14
CA ALA A 130 -10.45 13.42 15.47
C ALA A 130 -10.62 14.45 14.35
N THR A 131 -9.88 15.56 14.47
CA THR A 131 -9.76 16.61 13.46
C THR A 131 -8.42 16.55 12.75
N ASN A 132 -7.64 15.49 12.98
CA ASN A 132 -6.28 15.36 12.50
C ASN A 132 -6.22 14.71 11.11
N ALA A 133 -5.13 14.98 10.39
CA ALA A 133 -4.92 14.44 9.07
C ALA A 133 -4.83 12.90 9.10
N MET A 134 -5.45 12.27 8.14
CA MET A 134 -5.39 10.83 7.91
C MET A 134 -4.74 10.56 6.55
N TYR A 135 -3.73 9.69 6.54
CA TYR A 135 -3.09 9.25 5.32
C TYR A 135 -3.31 7.75 5.17
N ILE A 136 -4.04 7.36 4.12
CA ILE A 136 -4.42 5.97 3.89
C ILE A 136 -4.02 5.54 2.48
N GLY A 137 -3.26 4.45 2.39
CA GLY A 137 -2.87 3.84 1.13
C GLY A 137 -2.83 2.32 1.21
N GLY A 138 -2.86 1.66 0.07
CA GLY A 138 -2.73 0.21 0.02
C GLY A 138 -1.33 -0.25 0.45
N LEU A 139 -0.29 0.42 0.02
CA LEU A 139 1.10 0.14 0.39
C LEU A 139 1.48 0.86 1.68
N ALA A 140 1.42 2.18 1.68
CA ALA A 140 1.82 3.01 2.81
C ALA A 140 0.80 4.09 3.14
N GLY A 141 0.63 4.42 4.43
CA GLY A 141 -0.09 5.61 4.83
C GLY A 141 0.63 6.85 4.33
N TYR A 142 1.89 7.01 4.69
CA TYR A 142 2.73 8.11 4.24
C TYR A 142 4.15 7.66 3.92
N CYS A 143 4.69 8.09 2.78
CA CYS A 143 6.05 7.76 2.36
C CYS A 143 6.90 9.04 2.23
N ASN A 144 7.94 9.15 3.04
CA ASN A 144 8.98 10.19 2.93
C ASN A 144 10.12 9.78 1.98
N GLY A 145 10.17 8.52 1.56
CA GLY A 145 11.07 7.99 0.54
C GLY A 145 10.44 7.95 -0.84
N ASN A 146 11.11 7.32 -1.79
CA ASN A 146 10.56 7.02 -3.10
C ASN A 146 9.71 5.73 -3.05
N ILE A 147 8.76 5.59 -3.99
CA ILE A 147 8.04 4.34 -4.22
C ILE A 147 8.41 3.87 -5.63
N LEU A 148 9.10 2.76 -5.71
CA LEU A 148 9.75 2.30 -6.95
C LEU A 148 9.34 0.85 -7.26
N ASN A 149 9.00 0.61 -8.52
CA ASN A 149 8.72 -0.73 -9.04
C ASN A 149 7.76 -1.54 -8.13
N SER A 150 6.64 -0.94 -7.74
CA SER A 150 5.75 -1.47 -6.71
C SER A 150 4.28 -1.40 -7.14
N ALA A 151 3.44 -2.26 -6.57
CA ALA A 151 2.04 -2.31 -6.94
C ALA A 151 1.08 -2.55 -5.79
N VAL A 152 -0.16 -2.10 -5.99
CA VAL A 152 -1.31 -2.48 -5.17
C VAL A 152 -2.42 -2.95 -6.10
N PHE A 153 -2.93 -4.14 -5.86
CA PHE A 153 -3.97 -4.74 -6.69
C PHE A 153 -4.95 -5.57 -5.88
N GLU A 154 -6.13 -5.76 -6.44
CA GLU A 154 -7.12 -6.66 -5.89
C GLU A 154 -6.78 -8.10 -6.19
N GLY A 155 -6.97 -8.97 -5.20
CA GLY A 155 -6.90 -10.42 -5.39
C GLY A 155 -7.96 -10.93 -6.37
N SER A 156 -7.67 -12.05 -6.98
CA SER A 156 -8.53 -12.71 -7.99
C SER A 156 -9.81 -13.33 -7.40
N SER A 157 -10.07 -13.16 -6.11
CA SER A 157 -11.31 -13.68 -5.51
C SER A 157 -12.52 -12.87 -5.99
N PRO A 158 -13.56 -13.51 -6.56
CA PRO A 158 -14.75 -12.82 -7.05
C PRO A 158 -15.61 -12.20 -5.93
N LEU A 159 -15.19 -12.26 -4.69
CA LEU A 159 -16.02 -11.96 -3.52
C LEU A 159 -16.10 -10.48 -3.16
N SER A 160 -15.45 -9.55 -3.84
CA SER A 160 -15.81 -8.14 -3.72
C SER A 160 -14.71 -7.17 -4.13
N ALA A 161 -15.16 -6.07 -4.66
CA ALA A 161 -14.38 -4.85 -4.86
C ALA A 161 -13.57 -4.50 -3.62
N SER A 162 -12.26 -4.42 -3.73
CA SER A 162 -11.42 -3.93 -2.66
C SER A 162 -11.52 -2.42 -2.61
N THR A 163 -11.91 -1.93 -1.44
CA THR A 163 -12.12 -0.51 -1.20
C THR A 163 -11.08 -0.02 -0.22
N VAL A 164 -10.34 1.01 -0.60
CA VAL A 164 -9.62 1.83 0.37
C VAL A 164 -10.56 2.97 0.78
N SER A 165 -10.96 3.04 2.04
CA SER A 165 -11.97 3.99 2.49
C SER A 165 -11.61 4.68 3.79
N PHE A 166 -12.14 5.92 3.94
CA PHE A 166 -12.14 6.67 5.19
C PHE A 166 -13.53 6.69 5.82
N SER A 167 -13.61 6.71 7.12
CA SER A 167 -14.81 7.09 7.84
C SER A 167 -14.84 8.56 8.25
N LYS A 168 -13.70 9.16 8.50
CA LYS A 168 -13.54 10.59 8.82
C LYS A 168 -12.19 11.09 8.32
N ALA A 169 -12.20 12.20 7.60
CA ALA A 169 -11.00 12.87 7.12
C ALA A 169 -11.09 14.36 7.49
N SER A 170 -9.98 14.97 7.81
CA SER A 170 -9.86 16.42 7.95
C SER A 170 -9.23 17.04 6.69
N ALA A 171 -9.32 18.33 6.57
CA ALA A 171 -8.53 19.08 5.59
C ALA A 171 -7.04 18.73 5.76
N GLY A 172 -6.35 18.34 4.70
CA GLY A 172 -4.97 17.86 4.74
C GLY A 172 -4.79 16.35 4.77
N SER A 173 -5.89 15.58 4.89
CA SER A 173 -5.86 14.12 4.71
C SER A 173 -5.58 13.71 3.27
N GLY A 174 -5.04 12.50 3.08
CA GLY A 174 -4.78 11.94 1.77
C GLY A 174 -5.18 10.48 1.65
N ILE A 175 -5.78 10.12 0.50
CA ILE A 175 -6.11 8.74 0.14
C ILE A 175 -5.51 8.37 -1.21
N GLY A 176 -4.81 7.26 -1.28
CA GLY A 176 -4.25 6.75 -2.52
C GLY A 176 -4.22 5.25 -2.60
N GLY A 177 -4.16 4.73 -3.79
CA GLY A 177 -4.02 3.28 -3.98
C GLY A 177 -2.67 2.77 -3.48
N LEU A 178 -1.57 3.44 -3.81
CA LEU A 178 -0.25 3.12 -3.25
C LEU A 178 -0.06 3.78 -1.89
N ALA A 179 -0.20 5.11 -1.81
CA ALA A 179 0.08 5.85 -0.60
C ALA A 179 -0.94 6.96 -0.35
N GLY A 180 -1.33 7.15 0.93
CA GLY A 180 -2.16 8.28 1.33
C GLY A 180 -1.45 9.61 1.10
N GLY A 181 -0.14 9.64 1.32
CA GLY A 181 0.72 10.77 0.96
C GLY A 181 2.13 10.37 0.62
N VAL A 182 2.75 11.16 -0.25
CA VAL A 182 4.18 11.07 -0.59
C VAL A 182 4.80 12.46 -0.38
N ALA A 183 5.98 12.50 0.19
CA ALA A 183 6.65 13.75 0.49
C ALA A 183 7.09 14.49 -0.77
N SER A 184 7.11 15.82 -0.69
CA SER A 184 7.60 16.67 -1.78
C SER A 184 9.05 16.35 -2.15
N GLY A 185 9.36 16.44 -3.44
CA GLY A 185 10.68 16.13 -3.99
C GLY A 185 10.99 14.64 -4.12
N LYS A 186 10.00 13.76 -3.89
CA LYS A 186 10.14 12.31 -4.06
C LYS A 186 9.58 11.84 -5.39
N THR A 187 9.93 10.61 -5.73
CA THR A 187 9.55 9.97 -7.00
C THR A 187 8.71 8.72 -6.74
N VAL A 188 7.64 8.58 -7.50
CA VAL A 188 6.89 7.33 -7.67
C VAL A 188 7.15 6.85 -9.10
N SER A 189 7.78 5.70 -9.26
CA SER A 189 8.22 5.23 -10.58
C SER A 189 7.94 3.76 -10.80
N ASN A 190 7.50 3.44 -12.02
CA ASN A 190 7.21 2.07 -12.47
C ASN A 190 6.24 1.33 -11.54
N CYS A 191 5.19 2.01 -11.15
CA CYS A 191 4.21 1.50 -10.20
C CYS A 191 2.84 1.35 -10.86
N TYR A 192 2.03 0.41 -10.38
CA TYR A 192 0.65 0.37 -10.83
C TYR A 192 -0.34 0.12 -9.68
N VAL A 193 -1.58 0.55 -9.90
CA VAL A 193 -2.72 0.34 -9.01
C VAL A 193 -3.89 -0.25 -9.78
N ARG A 194 -4.46 -1.33 -9.24
CA ARG A 194 -5.72 -1.92 -9.66
C ARG A 194 -6.61 -2.12 -8.45
N LEU A 195 -7.48 -1.17 -8.18
CA LEU A 195 -8.47 -1.22 -7.11
C LEU A 195 -9.83 -0.85 -7.69
N SER A 196 -10.88 -1.55 -7.30
CA SER A 196 -12.24 -1.24 -7.76
C SER A 196 -12.73 0.10 -7.22
N GLN A 197 -12.28 0.52 -6.05
CA GLN A 197 -12.79 1.73 -5.42
C GLN A 197 -11.79 2.40 -4.48
N LEU A 198 -11.70 3.73 -4.57
CA LEU A 198 -11.29 4.62 -3.47
C LEU A 198 -12.53 5.30 -2.92
N SER A 199 -12.75 5.26 -1.62
CA SER A 199 -13.97 5.80 -1.01
C SER A 199 -13.67 6.67 0.19
N ASN A 200 -14.27 7.84 0.20
CA ASN A 200 -14.30 8.72 1.36
C ASN A 200 -15.74 8.82 1.87
N GLN A 201 -15.96 8.38 3.10
CA GLN A 201 -17.25 8.43 3.78
C GLN A 201 -17.38 9.63 4.73
N SER A 202 -16.37 10.49 4.80
CA SER A 202 -16.40 11.73 5.55
C SER A 202 -17.06 12.86 4.75
N GLY A 203 -17.53 13.88 5.43
CA GLY A 203 -18.04 15.11 4.78
C GLY A 203 -16.93 16.00 4.21
N ASP A 204 -15.65 15.71 4.50
CA ASP A 204 -14.50 16.48 4.03
C ASP A 204 -13.95 15.95 2.71
N THR A 205 -13.23 16.79 1.98
CA THR A 205 -12.59 16.43 0.71
C THR A 205 -11.08 16.20 0.92
N PRO A 206 -10.63 14.98 1.21
CA PRO A 206 -9.20 14.69 1.28
C PRO A 206 -8.55 14.80 -0.10
N ALA A 207 -7.25 15.01 -0.14
CA ALA A 207 -6.50 14.84 -1.37
C ALA A 207 -6.56 13.38 -1.82
N ALA A 208 -6.96 13.14 -3.06
CA ALA A 208 -7.14 11.79 -3.59
C ALA A 208 -6.36 11.56 -4.88
N GLY A 209 -5.93 10.32 -5.09
CA GLY A 209 -5.31 9.88 -6.32
C GLY A 209 -5.23 8.38 -6.40
N TRP A 210 -5.35 7.78 -7.59
CA TRP A 210 -5.20 6.33 -7.74
C TRP A 210 -3.83 5.85 -7.24
N LEU A 211 -2.77 6.63 -7.44
CA LEU A 211 -1.44 6.30 -6.94
C LEU A 211 -1.19 6.92 -5.56
N ALA A 212 -1.26 8.24 -5.45
CA ALA A 212 -1.02 8.95 -4.20
C ALA A 212 -2.05 10.05 -3.97
N GLY A 213 -2.54 10.19 -2.73
CA GLY A 213 -3.45 11.23 -2.34
C GLY A 213 -2.75 12.58 -2.24
N SER A 214 -2.06 12.85 -1.15
CA SER A 214 -1.23 14.06 -1.01
C SER A 214 0.08 13.88 -1.79
N LYS A 215 0.26 14.67 -2.86
CA LYS A 215 1.34 14.49 -3.84
C LYS A 215 1.97 15.78 -4.36
N SER A 216 1.86 16.87 -3.61
CA SER A 216 2.45 18.16 -4.03
C SER A 216 3.96 18.05 -4.17
N GLY A 217 4.50 18.40 -5.35
CA GLY A 217 5.93 18.31 -5.65
C GLY A 217 6.48 16.89 -5.80
N VAL A 218 5.60 15.88 -5.98
CA VAL A 218 5.98 14.50 -6.29
C VAL A 218 6.14 14.35 -7.80
N SER A 219 7.19 13.63 -8.22
CA SER A 219 7.40 13.25 -9.62
C SER A 219 6.88 11.84 -9.87
N PHE A 220 6.10 11.67 -10.94
CA PHE A 220 5.65 10.35 -11.39
C PHE A 220 6.34 9.98 -12.68
N ASN A 221 6.72 8.70 -12.83
CA ASN A 221 7.33 8.17 -14.04
C ASN A 221 6.86 6.74 -14.30
N ALA A 222 6.40 6.45 -15.51
CA ALA A 222 5.94 5.12 -15.93
C ALA A 222 4.96 4.48 -14.91
N CYS A 223 4.01 5.26 -14.40
CA CYS A 223 3.03 4.81 -13.44
C CYS A 223 1.68 4.57 -14.10
N HIS A 224 0.93 3.58 -13.61
CA HIS A 224 -0.32 3.15 -14.23
C HIS A 224 -1.43 2.93 -13.20
N TYR A 225 -2.68 3.17 -13.60
CA TYR A 225 -3.86 2.81 -12.81
C TYR A 225 -4.96 2.24 -13.70
N MET A 226 -5.79 1.35 -13.16
CA MET A 226 -6.89 0.77 -13.92
C MET A 226 -8.02 1.79 -14.08
N ALA A 227 -8.32 2.14 -15.33
CA ALA A 227 -9.41 3.04 -15.68
C ALA A 227 -10.78 2.36 -15.50
N GLY A 228 -11.82 3.17 -15.33
CA GLY A 228 -13.21 2.70 -15.22
C GLY A 228 -13.63 2.33 -13.80
N ASN A 229 -12.74 2.42 -12.82
CA ASN A 229 -13.04 2.20 -11.42
C ASN A 229 -13.72 3.42 -10.79
N THR A 230 -14.51 3.19 -9.77
CA THR A 230 -15.33 4.24 -9.15
C THR A 230 -14.60 4.88 -7.96
N ALA A 231 -14.71 6.20 -7.85
CA ALA A 231 -14.30 6.94 -6.66
C ALA A 231 -15.53 7.58 -6.04
N ALA A 232 -16.02 7.03 -4.94
CA ALA A 232 -17.17 7.56 -4.22
C ALA A 232 -16.74 8.65 -3.23
N GLY A 233 -17.17 9.89 -3.46
CA GLY A 233 -16.87 11.03 -2.59
C GLY A 233 -15.41 11.49 -2.60
N CYS A 234 -14.62 11.04 -3.56
CA CYS A 234 -13.20 11.28 -3.58
C CYS A 234 -12.66 11.14 -5.02
N PRO A 235 -12.97 12.09 -5.92
CA PRO A 235 -12.48 12.00 -7.30
C PRO A 235 -10.95 12.06 -7.29
N PRO A 236 -10.27 11.03 -7.80
CA PRO A 236 -8.81 11.03 -7.86
C PRO A 236 -8.32 12.07 -8.86
N ASP A 237 -7.34 12.85 -8.45
CA ASP A 237 -6.61 13.73 -9.35
C ASP A 237 -5.43 12.95 -9.95
N ASP A 238 -5.58 12.51 -11.19
CA ASP A 238 -4.58 11.76 -11.94
C ASP A 238 -4.04 12.55 -13.14
N SER A 239 -4.18 13.86 -13.09
CA SER A 239 -3.69 14.76 -14.15
C SER A 239 -2.17 14.91 -14.19
N ALA A 240 -1.45 14.29 -13.26
CA ALA A 240 0.00 14.40 -13.17
C ALA A 240 0.71 13.71 -14.37
N THR A 241 1.72 14.39 -14.91
CA THR A 241 2.59 13.80 -15.95
C THR A 241 3.24 12.51 -15.43
N GLY A 242 3.35 11.50 -16.28
CA GLY A 242 3.95 10.19 -15.93
C GLY A 242 2.97 9.19 -15.34
N ILE A 243 1.68 9.52 -15.29
CA ILE A 243 0.61 8.60 -14.91
C ILE A 243 -0.25 8.31 -16.14
N THR A 244 -0.48 7.03 -16.42
CA THR A 244 -1.25 6.58 -17.59
C THR A 244 -2.32 5.57 -17.16
N PRO A 245 -3.58 5.74 -17.57
CA PRO A 245 -4.61 4.74 -17.33
C PRO A 245 -4.39 3.49 -18.20
N PHE A 246 -4.80 2.33 -17.69
CA PHE A 246 -4.94 1.11 -18.46
C PHE A 246 -6.35 0.51 -18.26
N THR A 247 -6.85 -0.25 -19.22
CA THR A 247 -8.19 -0.85 -19.18
C THR A 247 -8.15 -2.36 -18.98
N ASP A 248 -7.06 -2.98 -19.38
CA ASP A 248 -6.78 -4.40 -19.19
C ASP A 248 -5.28 -4.61 -18.98
N PHE A 249 -4.87 -5.81 -18.63
CA PHE A 249 -3.46 -6.13 -18.39
C PHE A 249 -2.64 -6.35 -19.65
N THR A 250 -3.29 -6.34 -20.84
CA THR A 250 -2.58 -6.57 -22.10
C THR A 250 -1.55 -5.46 -22.34
N GLY A 251 -0.30 -5.85 -22.42
CA GLY A 251 0.81 -4.93 -22.62
C GLY A 251 1.31 -4.19 -21.38
N LEU A 252 0.59 -4.20 -20.24
CA LEU A 252 1.06 -3.56 -19.01
C LEU A 252 2.39 -4.13 -18.55
N CYS A 253 2.54 -5.46 -18.57
CA CYS A 253 3.78 -6.13 -18.21
C CYS A 253 4.96 -5.68 -19.06
N THR A 254 4.75 -5.54 -20.37
CA THR A 254 5.77 -5.05 -21.30
C THR A 254 6.18 -3.61 -21.00
N LEU A 255 5.19 -2.73 -20.73
CA LEU A 255 5.46 -1.33 -20.39
C LEU A 255 6.29 -1.22 -19.10
N LEU A 256 5.91 -1.97 -18.06
CA LEU A 256 6.64 -1.98 -16.79
C LEU A 256 8.05 -2.54 -16.96
N ASN A 257 8.23 -3.63 -17.73
CA ASN A 257 9.54 -4.23 -17.94
C ASN A 257 10.48 -3.36 -18.81
N THR A 258 9.94 -2.55 -19.70
CA THR A 258 10.74 -1.58 -20.47
C THR A 258 11.42 -0.55 -19.53
N GLU A 259 10.76 -0.20 -18.42
CA GLU A 259 11.39 0.67 -17.42
C GLU A 259 12.38 -0.09 -16.54
N VAL A 260 12.07 -1.36 -16.19
CA VAL A 260 12.99 -2.22 -15.41
C VAL A 260 14.35 -2.40 -16.08
N GLU A 261 14.42 -2.49 -17.41
CA GLU A 261 15.68 -2.65 -18.14
C GLU A 261 16.69 -1.53 -17.87
N LYS A 262 16.24 -0.38 -17.38
CA LYS A 262 17.09 0.77 -17.03
C LYS A 262 17.65 0.71 -15.61
N HIS A 263 17.20 -0.25 -14.80
CA HIS A 263 17.49 -0.34 -13.37
C HIS A 263 17.91 -1.76 -12.96
N THR A 264 19.11 -1.92 -12.47
CA THR A 264 19.65 -3.24 -12.12
C THR A 264 19.07 -3.85 -10.85
N GLU A 265 18.54 -3.01 -9.97
CA GLU A 265 17.94 -3.39 -8.69
C GLU A 265 16.43 -3.66 -8.77
N TRP A 266 15.80 -3.40 -9.93
CA TRP A 266 14.37 -3.60 -10.08
C TRP A 266 14.06 -5.03 -10.52
N ALA A 267 13.07 -5.62 -9.89
CA ALA A 267 12.57 -6.93 -10.27
C ALA A 267 11.71 -6.85 -11.54
N LEU A 268 11.76 -7.89 -12.34
CA LEU A 268 10.90 -8.02 -13.51
C LEU A 268 9.43 -8.22 -13.11
N TRP A 269 8.56 -7.83 -14.02
CA TRP A 269 7.13 -8.13 -13.94
C TRP A 269 6.81 -9.36 -14.77
N LYS A 270 5.86 -10.15 -14.29
CA LYS A 270 5.35 -11.32 -15.01
C LYS A 270 3.84 -11.33 -15.06
N GLU A 271 3.31 -11.89 -16.12
CA GLU A 271 1.89 -12.09 -16.32
C GLU A 271 1.44 -13.41 -15.69
N THR A 272 0.23 -13.37 -15.13
CA THR A 272 -0.52 -14.57 -14.74
C THR A 272 -1.74 -14.65 -15.64
N THR A 273 -1.89 -15.79 -16.34
CA THR A 273 -2.99 -16.02 -17.28
C THR A 273 -3.95 -17.07 -16.74
N ASN A 274 -5.22 -16.94 -17.11
CA ASN A 274 -6.21 -18.00 -16.87
C ASN A 274 -6.05 -19.15 -17.87
N SER A 275 -6.88 -20.18 -17.72
CA SER A 275 -6.89 -21.34 -18.61
C SER A 275 -7.25 -21.01 -20.07
N GLY A 276 -7.84 -19.86 -20.33
CA GLY A 276 -8.18 -19.35 -21.67
C GLY A 276 -7.08 -18.46 -22.28
N GLY A 277 -5.94 -18.27 -21.60
CA GLY A 277 -4.83 -17.43 -22.08
C GLY A 277 -5.02 -15.93 -21.88
N THR A 278 -6.09 -15.50 -21.17
CA THR A 278 -6.29 -14.08 -20.85
C THR A 278 -5.43 -13.70 -19.65
N VAL A 279 -4.71 -12.57 -19.73
CA VAL A 279 -3.91 -12.04 -18.61
C VAL A 279 -4.86 -11.52 -17.53
N GLU A 280 -4.80 -12.13 -16.37
CA GLU A 280 -5.63 -11.76 -15.20
C GLU A 280 -4.90 -10.85 -14.22
N GLN A 281 -3.59 -10.91 -14.21
CA GLN A 281 -2.77 -10.17 -13.27
C GLN A 281 -1.35 -9.97 -13.77
N VAL A 282 -0.72 -8.89 -13.35
CA VAL A 282 0.71 -8.63 -13.50
C VAL A 282 1.33 -8.55 -12.11
N THR A 283 2.35 -9.35 -11.84
CA THR A 283 3.00 -9.44 -10.53
C THR A 283 4.50 -9.34 -10.65
N LEU A 284 5.18 -8.95 -9.57
CA LEU A 284 6.65 -8.94 -9.52
C LEU A 284 7.22 -10.37 -9.52
N ASP A 285 8.22 -10.61 -10.34
CA ASP A 285 9.02 -11.84 -10.34
C ASP A 285 10.20 -11.68 -9.37
N LEU A 286 9.95 -11.95 -8.10
CA LEU A 286 10.93 -11.76 -7.02
C LEU A 286 11.78 -13.02 -6.75
N TYR A 287 11.48 -14.13 -7.41
CA TYR A 287 12.27 -15.34 -7.32
C TYR A 287 13.31 -15.35 -8.46
N ARG A 288 14.54 -15.07 -8.11
CA ARG A 288 15.71 -15.30 -8.97
C ARG A 288 16.66 -16.28 -8.30
#